data_a6fb1666beb00daa8d5e555ea6357c67
#
_entry.id   a6fb1666beb00daa8d5e555ea6357c67
#
_cell.length_a   1.000
_cell.length_b   1.000
_cell.length_c   1.000
_cell.angle_alpha   90.00
_cell.angle_beta   90.00
_cell.angle_gamma   90.00
#
_symmetry.space_group_name_H-M   'P 1'
#
loop_
_entity.id
_entity.type
_entity.pdbx_description
1 polymer ?
#
loop_
_entity_poly.entity_id
_entity_poly.type
_entity_poly.pdbx_seq_one_letter_code
_entity_poly.pdbx_strand_id
1 'polypeptide(L)'
;MQRMQKTRPWAILAAGAAIQVLTGLPAAWGVFQKPVMEEYGLSEQGAGYAFGVLIAAFGVGCVIGGFLQDKRGPRFAALWGTGLLCGGFFGAAALPAGKGSFFFWVFSIPAGLGTAFLYPSIQSCAQKWYRGRKGLATGVIGGAVGLSGAFLTVFVRTALRGFGPVQGIRGAFWALGALTLPVCLAGSALLTDPPPEKPRPGGQGKGDAAPSLDLSPRQMLGTHQYWLCAGAVCFSTPAVLLFSPIILKLGMERGLDESAALWAVVLGSVGSAAGLLLMPLLSDKIGRRPTDLILFGASLGLSVVFWSARGWAVVGVYAGLTFCYSALAAVLPALSTDLFGLPHAGVNYGFLALGQSVGSLLFPFIANFWGFGPGRHVLAIAGAAAGFACIWAVTPVQPERPKKPN
;
A
#
# COMPACT_ATOMS: atom_id res chain seq x y z
N MET A 1 -2.06 -4.24 -39.73
CA MET A 1 -3.40 -3.68 -39.44
C MET A 1 -3.78 -4.00 -37.98
N GLN A 2 -3.34 -3.20 -36.99
CA GLN A 2 -3.77 -3.35 -35.62
C GLN A 2 -5.15 -2.70 -35.49
N ARG A 3 -6.19 -3.51 -35.29
CA ARG A 3 -7.48 -3.03 -34.79
C ARG A 3 -7.21 -2.41 -33.40
N MET A 4 -7.09 -1.07 -33.35
CA MET A 4 -7.15 -0.32 -32.11
C MET A 4 -8.56 -0.54 -31.54
N GLN A 5 -8.70 -1.55 -30.67
CA GLN A 5 -9.87 -1.63 -29.81
C GLN A 5 -9.95 -0.29 -29.07
N LYS A 6 -11.02 0.47 -29.29
CA LYS A 6 -11.33 1.68 -28.53
C LYS A 6 -11.60 1.25 -27.08
N THR A 7 -10.52 1.09 -26.31
CA THR A 7 -10.64 0.78 -24.87
C THR A 7 -11.37 1.95 -24.22
N ARG A 8 -12.50 1.68 -23.61
CA ARG A 8 -13.31 2.71 -22.96
C ARG A 8 -12.66 3.06 -21.62
N PRO A 9 -12.52 4.33 -21.23
CA PRO A 9 -11.88 4.73 -19.97
C PRO A 9 -12.43 4.00 -18.74
N TRP A 10 -13.76 3.79 -18.69
CA TRP A 10 -14.38 3.09 -17.58
C TRP A 10 -13.94 1.61 -17.46
N ALA A 11 -13.63 0.95 -18.59
CA ALA A 11 -13.19 -0.44 -18.56
C ALA A 11 -11.80 -0.58 -17.92
N ILE A 12 -10.90 0.39 -18.14
CA ILE A 12 -9.59 0.45 -17.48
C ILE A 12 -9.76 0.66 -15.97
N LEU A 13 -10.66 1.57 -15.59
CA LEU A 13 -10.93 1.85 -14.18
C LEU A 13 -11.54 0.63 -13.48
N ALA A 14 -12.51 -0.02 -14.10
CA ALA A 14 -13.15 -1.23 -13.57
C ALA A 14 -12.18 -2.40 -13.47
N ALA A 15 -11.37 -2.63 -14.52
CA ALA A 15 -10.34 -3.67 -14.53
C ALA A 15 -9.28 -3.41 -13.46
N GLY A 16 -8.83 -2.16 -13.33
CA GLY A 16 -7.89 -1.75 -12.28
C GLY A 16 -8.46 -1.97 -10.89
N ALA A 17 -9.70 -1.57 -10.63
CA ALA A 17 -10.37 -1.79 -9.36
C ALA A 17 -10.54 -3.29 -9.04
N ALA A 18 -10.93 -4.11 -10.02
CA ALA A 18 -11.06 -5.55 -9.84
C ALA A 18 -9.73 -6.22 -9.47
N ILE A 19 -8.61 -5.82 -10.10
CA ILE A 19 -7.29 -6.31 -9.71
C ILE A 19 -6.96 -5.87 -8.28
N GLN A 20 -7.22 -4.61 -7.94
CA GLN A 20 -6.80 -4.05 -6.66
C GLN A 20 -7.55 -4.63 -5.46
N VAL A 21 -8.79 -5.08 -5.64
CA VAL A 21 -9.50 -5.85 -4.60
C VAL A 21 -8.78 -7.14 -4.22
N LEU A 22 -7.98 -7.71 -5.12
CA LEU A 22 -7.22 -8.96 -4.90
C LEU A 22 -5.79 -8.73 -4.39
N THR A 23 -5.29 -7.50 -4.42
CA THR A 23 -3.87 -7.19 -4.11
C THR A 23 -3.62 -6.71 -2.68
N GLY A 24 -4.64 -6.37 -1.91
CA GLY A 24 -4.48 -5.82 -0.55
C GLY A 24 -4.22 -6.85 0.54
N LEU A 25 -3.33 -7.80 0.29
CA LEU A 25 -2.91 -8.84 1.23
C LEU A 25 -2.55 -8.33 2.64
N PRO A 26 -1.86 -7.18 2.79
CA PRO A 26 -1.51 -6.67 4.10
C PRO A 26 -2.72 -6.42 5.01
N ALA A 27 -3.83 -5.95 4.45
CA ALA A 27 -5.04 -5.66 5.22
C ALA A 27 -5.77 -6.94 5.71
N ALA A 28 -5.56 -8.07 5.04
CA ALA A 28 -6.14 -9.37 5.39
C ALA A 28 -5.19 -10.28 6.16
N TRP A 29 -3.94 -9.86 6.42
CA TRP A 29 -2.92 -10.76 7.00
C TRP A 29 -3.35 -11.41 8.31
N GLY A 30 -4.12 -10.73 9.13
CA GLY A 30 -4.62 -11.28 10.40
C GLY A 30 -5.40 -12.60 10.26
N VAL A 31 -6.06 -12.82 9.12
CA VAL A 31 -6.78 -14.09 8.84
C VAL A 31 -5.83 -15.18 8.35
N PHE A 32 -4.76 -14.80 7.66
CA PHE A 32 -3.75 -15.75 7.17
C PHE A 32 -2.80 -16.20 8.27
N GLN A 33 -2.51 -15.36 9.25
CA GLN A 33 -1.40 -15.56 10.19
C GLN A 33 -1.47 -16.90 10.91
N LYS A 34 -2.57 -17.20 11.61
CA LYS A 34 -2.70 -18.44 12.39
C LYS A 34 -2.62 -19.69 11.50
N PRO A 35 -3.40 -19.81 10.40
CA PRO A 35 -3.30 -20.96 9.51
C PRO A 35 -1.89 -21.13 8.87
N VAL A 36 -1.21 -20.04 8.54
CA VAL A 36 0.16 -20.08 8.00
C VAL A 36 1.15 -20.59 9.04
N MET A 37 1.01 -20.16 10.31
CA MET A 37 1.84 -20.66 11.41
C MET A 37 1.66 -22.17 11.61
N GLU A 38 0.43 -22.63 11.63
CA GLU A 38 0.08 -24.05 11.86
C GLU A 38 0.57 -24.93 10.70
N GLU A 39 0.37 -24.53 9.45
CA GLU A 39 0.73 -25.34 8.28
C GLU A 39 2.25 -25.38 8.05
N TYR A 40 2.91 -24.22 8.08
CA TYR A 40 4.32 -24.13 7.71
C TYR A 40 5.28 -24.18 8.91
N GLY A 41 4.77 -24.29 10.14
CA GLY A 41 5.61 -24.37 11.35
C GLY A 41 6.32 -23.06 11.67
N LEU A 42 5.70 -21.91 11.36
CA LEU A 42 6.23 -20.60 11.70
C LEU A 42 5.87 -20.24 13.15
N SER A 43 6.83 -19.67 13.88
CA SER A 43 6.53 -18.98 15.13
C SER A 43 5.71 -17.71 14.91
N GLU A 44 5.12 -17.14 15.95
CA GLU A 44 4.42 -15.86 15.88
C GLU A 44 5.35 -14.75 15.35
N GLN A 45 6.60 -14.75 15.76
CA GLN A 45 7.63 -13.85 15.26
C GLN A 45 7.93 -14.10 13.78
N GLY A 46 8.07 -15.37 13.38
CA GLY A 46 8.29 -15.76 11.98
C GLY A 46 7.16 -15.29 11.07
N ALA A 47 5.91 -15.45 11.49
CA ALA A 47 4.75 -14.96 10.74
C ALA A 47 4.72 -13.41 10.66
N GLY A 48 5.13 -12.72 11.72
CA GLY A 48 5.32 -11.27 11.72
C GLY A 48 6.42 -10.82 10.74
N TYR A 49 7.54 -11.54 10.69
CA TYR A 49 8.59 -11.28 9.70
C TYR A 49 8.14 -11.59 8.27
N ALA A 50 7.35 -12.65 8.04
CA ALA A 50 6.79 -12.94 6.72
C ALA A 50 5.93 -11.77 6.20
N PHE A 51 5.13 -11.17 7.09
CA PHE A 51 4.38 -9.96 6.80
C PHE A 51 5.30 -8.76 6.51
N GLY A 52 6.29 -8.52 7.36
CA GLY A 52 7.28 -7.44 7.19
C GLY A 52 8.02 -7.55 5.86
N VAL A 53 8.46 -8.75 5.48
CA VAL A 53 9.15 -9.03 4.21
C VAL A 53 8.23 -8.77 3.01
N LEU A 54 6.93 -9.13 3.11
CA LEU A 54 5.96 -8.85 2.06
C LEU A 54 5.84 -7.34 1.80
N ILE A 55 5.73 -6.53 2.87
CA ILE A 55 5.66 -5.07 2.76
C ILE A 55 6.99 -4.48 2.28
N ALA A 56 8.12 -5.01 2.76
CA ALA A 56 9.44 -4.57 2.30
C ALA A 56 9.64 -4.83 0.80
N ALA A 57 9.25 -6.02 0.34
CA ALA A 57 9.29 -6.37 -1.07
C ALA A 57 8.36 -5.48 -1.92
N PHE A 58 7.20 -5.05 -1.36
CA PHE A 58 6.34 -4.07 -2.02
C PHE A 58 7.06 -2.73 -2.24
N GLY A 59 7.71 -2.15 -1.23
CA GLY A 59 8.40 -0.87 -1.39
C GLY A 59 9.57 -0.96 -2.40
N VAL A 60 10.40 -2.01 -2.32
CA VAL A 60 11.47 -2.26 -3.31
C VAL A 60 10.88 -2.46 -4.71
N GLY A 61 9.79 -3.22 -4.79
CA GLY A 61 9.09 -3.48 -6.03
C GLY A 61 8.51 -2.22 -6.67
N CYS A 62 8.08 -1.22 -5.90
CA CYS A 62 7.61 0.06 -6.43
C CYS A 62 8.70 0.79 -7.23
N VAL A 63 9.97 0.74 -6.78
CA VAL A 63 11.09 1.32 -7.53
C VAL A 63 11.32 0.56 -8.83
N ILE A 64 11.43 -0.76 -8.76
CA ILE A 64 11.69 -1.63 -9.93
C ILE A 64 10.52 -1.56 -10.92
N GLY A 65 9.29 -1.66 -10.41
CA GLY A 65 8.05 -1.58 -11.21
C GLY A 65 7.86 -0.23 -11.88
N GLY A 66 8.21 0.87 -11.19
CA GLY A 66 8.21 2.21 -11.75
C GLY A 66 9.16 2.34 -12.94
N PHE A 67 10.42 1.89 -12.81
CA PHE A 67 11.35 1.84 -13.94
C PHE A 67 10.87 0.96 -15.08
N LEU A 68 10.28 -0.19 -14.77
CA LEU A 68 9.78 -1.12 -15.79
C LEU A 68 8.59 -0.52 -16.56
N GLN A 69 7.69 0.13 -15.84
CA GLN A 69 6.54 0.85 -16.40
C GLN A 69 6.97 2.00 -17.31
N ASP A 70 7.94 2.80 -16.87
CA ASP A 70 8.43 3.95 -17.64
C ASP A 70 9.11 3.51 -18.93
N LYS A 71 9.82 2.37 -18.92
CA LYS A 71 10.52 1.83 -20.10
C LYS A 71 9.64 1.03 -21.04
N ARG A 72 8.72 0.20 -20.56
CA ARG A 72 7.94 -0.78 -21.35
C ARG A 72 6.44 -0.63 -21.27
N GLY A 73 5.96 0.37 -20.54
CA GLY A 73 4.55 0.69 -20.38
C GLY A 73 3.84 -0.10 -19.27
N PRO A 74 2.62 0.35 -18.89
CA PRO A 74 1.88 -0.17 -17.73
C PRO A 74 1.44 -1.63 -17.91
N ARG A 75 1.07 -2.04 -19.12
CA ARG A 75 0.66 -3.41 -19.41
C ARG A 75 1.76 -4.42 -19.13
N PHE A 76 2.99 -4.12 -19.55
CA PHE A 76 4.12 -5.01 -19.36
C PHE A 76 4.47 -5.19 -17.88
N ALA A 77 4.52 -4.08 -17.13
CA ALA A 77 4.76 -4.12 -15.69
C ALA A 77 3.65 -4.89 -14.96
N ALA A 78 2.38 -4.66 -15.31
CA ALA A 78 1.25 -5.36 -14.70
C ALA A 78 1.23 -6.87 -14.99
N LEU A 79 1.62 -7.31 -16.20
CA LEU A 79 1.73 -8.74 -16.50
C LEU A 79 2.83 -9.43 -15.68
N TRP A 80 3.99 -8.79 -15.51
CA TRP A 80 5.03 -9.30 -14.62
C TRP A 80 4.55 -9.32 -13.15
N GLY A 81 3.84 -8.28 -12.72
CA GLY A 81 3.23 -8.23 -11.39
C GLY A 81 2.23 -9.38 -11.18
N THR A 82 1.40 -9.67 -12.18
CA THR A 82 0.47 -10.81 -12.16
C THR A 82 1.21 -12.13 -12.00
N GLY A 83 2.28 -12.36 -12.81
CA GLY A 83 3.08 -13.57 -12.73
C GLY A 83 3.71 -13.78 -11.36
N LEU A 84 4.28 -12.73 -10.78
CA LEU A 84 4.89 -12.77 -9.43
C LEU A 84 3.85 -13.02 -8.34
N LEU A 85 2.72 -12.31 -8.36
CA LEU A 85 1.67 -12.45 -7.35
C LEU A 85 1.05 -13.86 -7.37
N CYS A 86 0.68 -14.34 -8.56
CA CYS A 86 0.11 -15.68 -8.71
C CYS A 86 1.15 -16.76 -8.43
N GLY A 87 2.41 -16.55 -8.85
CA GLY A 87 3.54 -17.42 -8.51
C GLY A 87 3.72 -17.53 -6.99
N GLY A 88 3.55 -16.44 -6.24
CA GLY A 88 3.54 -16.46 -4.79
C GLY A 88 2.41 -17.29 -4.20
N PHE A 89 1.18 -17.15 -4.68
CA PHE A 89 0.05 -17.96 -4.23
C PHE A 89 0.23 -19.44 -4.54
N PHE A 90 0.55 -19.81 -5.77
CA PHE A 90 0.74 -21.21 -6.14
C PHE A 90 1.97 -21.81 -5.48
N GLY A 91 3.04 -21.03 -5.32
CA GLY A 91 4.23 -21.45 -4.60
C GLY A 91 3.95 -21.75 -3.14
N ALA A 92 3.20 -20.88 -2.44
CA ALA A 92 2.75 -21.15 -1.08
C ALA A 92 1.90 -22.43 -1.00
N ALA A 93 0.94 -22.59 -1.91
CA ALA A 93 0.09 -23.78 -1.98
C ALA A 93 0.89 -25.07 -2.22
N ALA A 94 1.96 -25.02 -3.00
CA ALA A 94 2.83 -26.16 -3.30
C ALA A 94 3.88 -26.44 -2.22
N LEU A 95 4.13 -25.47 -1.31
CA LEU A 95 5.15 -25.61 -0.28
C LEU A 95 4.76 -26.72 0.72
N PRO A 96 5.65 -27.69 1.02
CA PRO A 96 5.38 -28.71 2.02
C PRO A 96 5.17 -28.15 3.42
N ALA A 97 4.35 -28.82 4.23
CA ALA A 97 4.13 -28.50 5.62
C ALA A 97 5.45 -28.44 6.41
N GLY A 98 5.54 -27.56 7.40
CA GLY A 98 6.73 -27.40 8.25
C GLY A 98 7.94 -26.70 7.59
N LYS A 99 7.81 -26.18 6.35
CA LYS A 99 8.89 -25.51 5.62
C LYS A 99 8.79 -23.96 5.70
N GLY A 100 8.50 -23.44 6.88
CA GLY A 100 8.29 -22.00 7.09
C GLY A 100 9.45 -21.10 6.64
N SER A 101 10.71 -21.56 6.74
CA SER A 101 11.86 -20.80 6.26
C SER A 101 11.83 -20.50 4.75
N PHE A 102 11.20 -21.36 3.95
CA PHE A 102 11.03 -21.15 2.52
C PHE A 102 9.82 -20.27 2.18
N PHE A 103 8.87 -20.11 3.11
CA PHE A 103 7.66 -19.30 2.89
C PHE A 103 7.96 -17.85 2.52
N PHE A 104 9.01 -17.27 3.10
CA PHE A 104 9.46 -15.91 2.76
C PHE A 104 9.82 -15.76 1.28
N TRP A 105 10.58 -16.73 0.75
CA TRP A 105 11.07 -16.72 -0.62
C TRP A 105 9.99 -17.04 -1.63
N VAL A 106 9.11 -17.97 -1.27
CA VAL A 106 8.10 -18.52 -2.18
C VAL A 106 6.84 -17.67 -2.21
N PHE A 107 6.49 -17.05 -1.08
CA PHE A 107 5.27 -16.24 -0.96
C PHE A 107 5.56 -14.76 -0.72
N SER A 108 6.21 -14.40 0.39
CA SER A 108 6.27 -13.00 0.82
C SER A 108 6.95 -12.10 -0.20
N ILE A 109 8.09 -12.50 -0.73
CA ILE A 109 8.83 -11.72 -1.73
C ILE A 109 8.07 -11.64 -3.05
N PRO A 110 7.64 -12.76 -3.70
CA PRO A 110 6.92 -12.68 -4.96
C PRO A 110 5.58 -11.94 -4.85
N ALA A 111 4.81 -12.17 -3.78
CA ALA A 111 3.54 -11.48 -3.59
C ALA A 111 3.72 -9.97 -3.36
N GLY A 112 4.72 -9.56 -2.58
CA GLY A 112 5.06 -8.16 -2.35
C GLY A 112 5.50 -7.45 -3.63
N LEU A 113 6.45 -8.04 -4.38
CA LEU A 113 6.90 -7.51 -5.68
C LEU A 113 5.77 -7.48 -6.70
N GLY A 114 4.94 -8.54 -6.77
CA GLY A 114 3.81 -8.63 -7.69
C GLY A 114 2.80 -7.52 -7.46
N THR A 115 2.42 -7.30 -6.21
CA THR A 115 1.53 -6.21 -5.81
C THR A 115 2.12 -4.84 -6.14
N ALA A 116 3.43 -4.66 -5.92
CA ALA A 116 4.15 -3.42 -6.22
C ALA A 116 4.23 -3.11 -7.72
N PHE A 117 4.27 -4.11 -8.57
CA PHE A 117 4.25 -3.90 -10.02
C PHE A 117 2.84 -3.57 -10.52
N LEU A 118 1.82 -4.15 -9.90
CA LEU A 118 0.41 -3.91 -10.27
C LEU A 118 -0.07 -2.52 -9.83
N TYR A 119 0.15 -2.14 -8.56
CA TYR A 119 -0.46 -0.95 -7.97
C TYR A 119 -0.10 0.36 -8.69
N PRO A 120 1.19 0.76 -8.81
CA PRO A 120 1.54 2.01 -9.48
C PRO A 120 1.21 1.99 -10.97
N SER A 121 1.31 0.84 -11.64
CA SER A 121 1.00 0.71 -13.06
C SER A 121 -0.47 0.95 -13.37
N ILE A 122 -1.37 0.39 -12.54
CA ILE A 122 -2.80 0.60 -12.66
C ILE A 122 -3.16 2.05 -12.33
N GLN A 123 -2.61 2.58 -11.24
CA GLN A 123 -2.84 3.95 -10.77
C GLN A 123 -2.45 4.98 -11.83
N SER A 124 -1.23 4.89 -12.35
CA SER A 124 -0.71 5.77 -13.40
C SER A 124 -1.52 5.68 -14.69
N CYS A 125 -1.84 4.47 -15.14
CA CYS A 125 -2.67 4.25 -16.31
C CYS A 125 -4.06 4.89 -16.16
N ALA A 126 -4.73 4.66 -15.03
CA ALA A 126 -6.05 5.24 -14.76
C ALA A 126 -6.01 6.78 -14.72
N GLN A 127 -4.99 7.38 -14.10
CA GLN A 127 -4.81 8.83 -14.06
C GLN A 127 -4.57 9.44 -15.45
N LYS A 128 -3.84 8.75 -16.32
CA LYS A 128 -3.60 9.19 -17.72
C LYS A 128 -4.91 9.22 -18.53
N TRP A 129 -5.82 8.28 -18.31
CA TRP A 129 -7.14 8.25 -18.98
C TRP A 129 -8.13 9.26 -18.39
N TYR A 130 -8.02 9.59 -17.10
CA TYR A 130 -8.91 10.51 -16.38
C TYR A 130 -8.23 11.85 -16.06
N ARG A 131 -7.52 12.45 -17.03
CA ARG A 131 -6.72 13.69 -16.84
C ARG A 131 -7.50 14.83 -16.17
N GLY A 132 -8.78 15.01 -16.53
CA GLY A 132 -9.66 16.03 -15.93
C GLY A 132 -10.28 15.63 -14.58
N ARG A 133 -10.13 14.37 -14.15
CA ARG A 133 -10.72 13.83 -12.92
C ARG A 133 -9.76 12.83 -12.26
N LYS A 134 -8.49 13.20 -12.10
CA LYS A 134 -7.44 12.34 -11.53
C LYS A 134 -7.82 11.83 -10.14
N GLY A 135 -8.43 12.69 -9.30
CA GLY A 135 -8.89 12.31 -7.97
C GLY A 135 -9.92 11.18 -7.99
N LEU A 136 -10.85 11.17 -8.97
CA LEU A 136 -11.81 10.07 -9.12
C LEU A 136 -11.09 8.75 -9.44
N ALA A 137 -10.16 8.76 -10.39
CA ALA A 137 -9.40 7.56 -10.76
C ALA A 137 -8.60 7.02 -9.58
N THR A 138 -7.86 7.91 -8.90
CA THR A 138 -7.07 7.57 -7.70
C THR A 138 -7.96 7.03 -6.58
N GLY A 139 -9.10 7.68 -6.34
CA GLY A 139 -10.03 7.27 -5.29
C GLY A 139 -10.67 5.91 -5.55
N VAL A 140 -11.11 5.62 -6.78
CA VAL A 140 -11.71 4.30 -7.11
C VAL A 140 -10.68 3.18 -6.98
N ILE A 141 -9.47 3.37 -7.52
CA ILE A 141 -8.39 2.38 -7.42
C ILE A 141 -7.95 2.19 -5.96
N GLY A 142 -7.71 3.29 -5.24
CA GLY A 142 -7.35 3.26 -3.83
C GLY A 142 -8.45 2.65 -2.95
N GLY A 143 -9.71 3.03 -3.17
CA GLY A 143 -10.86 2.46 -2.47
C GLY A 143 -10.97 0.93 -2.66
N ALA A 144 -10.69 0.43 -3.88
CA ALA A 144 -10.64 -1.00 -4.16
C ALA A 144 -9.55 -1.72 -3.36
N VAL A 145 -8.33 -1.12 -3.26
CA VAL A 145 -7.27 -1.63 -2.38
C VAL A 145 -7.71 -1.61 -0.91
N GLY A 146 -8.32 -0.53 -0.47
CA GLY A 146 -8.81 -0.41 0.91
C GLY A 146 -9.82 -1.49 1.28
N LEU A 147 -10.75 -1.81 0.38
CA LEU A 147 -11.78 -2.85 0.59
C LEU A 147 -11.24 -4.28 0.45
N SER A 148 -10.04 -4.46 -0.10
CA SER A 148 -9.48 -5.79 -0.34
C SER A 148 -9.33 -6.63 0.92
N GLY A 149 -9.00 -6.00 2.06
CA GLY A 149 -8.89 -6.70 3.34
C GLY A 149 -10.20 -7.36 3.76
N ALA A 150 -11.34 -6.68 3.59
CA ALA A 150 -12.65 -7.26 3.88
C ALA A 150 -12.97 -8.41 2.91
N PHE A 151 -12.76 -8.21 1.61
CA PHE A 151 -12.99 -9.24 0.59
C PHE A 151 -12.15 -10.50 0.85
N LEU A 152 -10.84 -10.32 1.00
CA LEU A 152 -9.91 -11.43 1.21
C LEU A 152 -10.18 -12.17 2.53
N THR A 153 -10.58 -11.44 3.59
CA THR A 153 -10.95 -12.06 4.87
C THR A 153 -12.12 -13.01 4.71
N VAL A 154 -13.19 -12.56 4.04
CA VAL A 154 -14.38 -13.41 3.79
C VAL A 154 -14.00 -14.58 2.88
N PHE A 155 -13.27 -14.33 1.80
CA PHE A 155 -12.83 -15.35 0.85
C PHE A 155 -12.01 -16.45 1.54
N VAL A 156 -10.97 -16.07 2.28
CA VAL A 156 -10.04 -17.01 2.94
C VAL A 156 -10.78 -17.82 3.99
N ARG A 157 -11.64 -17.21 4.82
CA ARG A 157 -12.45 -17.96 5.80
C ARG A 157 -13.37 -18.98 5.13
N THR A 158 -14.02 -18.59 4.03
CA THR A 158 -14.88 -19.51 3.28
C THR A 158 -14.07 -20.65 2.68
N ALA A 159 -12.91 -20.36 2.12
CA ALA A 159 -11.99 -21.36 1.57
C ALA A 159 -11.48 -22.32 2.67
N LEU A 160 -11.05 -21.80 3.81
CA LEU A 160 -10.59 -22.63 4.95
C LEU A 160 -11.70 -23.59 5.43
N ARG A 161 -12.96 -23.13 5.47
CA ARG A 161 -14.10 -23.99 5.81
C ARG A 161 -14.38 -25.04 4.74
N GLY A 162 -14.27 -24.68 3.46
CA GLY A 162 -14.55 -25.54 2.32
C GLY A 162 -13.51 -26.65 2.12
N PHE A 163 -12.23 -26.33 2.28
CA PHE A 163 -11.13 -27.30 2.11
C PHE A 163 -10.88 -28.16 3.36
N GLY A 164 -11.44 -27.78 4.52
CA GLY A 164 -11.32 -28.51 5.76
C GLY A 164 -9.89 -28.57 6.34
N PRO A 165 -9.67 -29.33 7.42
CA PRO A 165 -8.41 -29.29 8.17
C PRO A 165 -7.20 -29.88 7.43
N VAL A 166 -7.41 -30.72 6.41
CA VAL A 166 -6.31 -31.41 5.69
C VAL A 166 -5.66 -30.53 4.61
N GLN A 167 -6.43 -29.69 3.94
CA GLN A 167 -5.92 -28.81 2.87
C GLN A 167 -5.95 -27.33 3.23
N GLY A 168 -6.66 -26.96 4.25
CA GLY A 168 -6.75 -25.66 4.92
C GLY A 168 -6.20 -24.47 4.13
N ILE A 169 -5.11 -23.90 4.63
CA ILE A 169 -4.52 -22.70 4.05
C ILE A 169 -3.89 -22.94 2.66
N ARG A 170 -3.39 -24.15 2.37
CA ARG A 170 -2.84 -24.47 1.05
C ARG A 170 -3.94 -24.42 -0.02
N GLY A 171 -5.12 -24.99 0.29
CA GLY A 171 -6.30 -24.89 -0.57
C GLY A 171 -6.76 -23.45 -0.77
N ALA A 172 -6.72 -22.63 0.28
CA ALA A 172 -7.04 -21.21 0.20
C ALA A 172 -6.05 -20.45 -0.72
N PHE A 173 -4.75 -20.72 -0.64
CA PHE A 173 -3.76 -20.15 -1.55
C PHE A 173 -3.96 -20.64 -3.00
N TRP A 174 -4.30 -21.90 -3.22
CA TRP A 174 -4.67 -22.42 -4.54
C TRP A 174 -5.88 -21.67 -5.12
N ALA A 175 -6.93 -21.53 -4.32
CA ALA A 175 -8.15 -20.84 -4.73
C ALA A 175 -7.90 -19.36 -5.03
N LEU A 176 -7.07 -18.67 -4.20
CA LEU A 176 -6.65 -17.30 -4.46
C LEU A 176 -5.85 -17.18 -5.76
N GLY A 177 -4.89 -18.06 -6.01
CA GLY A 177 -4.14 -18.08 -7.25
C GLY A 177 -5.04 -18.30 -8.46
N ALA A 178 -5.97 -19.25 -8.38
CA ALA A 178 -6.93 -19.57 -9.44
C ALA A 178 -7.92 -18.44 -9.72
N LEU A 179 -8.32 -17.65 -8.70
CA LEU A 179 -9.15 -16.47 -8.87
C LEU A 179 -8.34 -15.27 -9.41
N THR A 180 -7.16 -15.04 -8.84
CA THR A 180 -6.34 -13.86 -9.14
C THR A 180 -5.76 -13.92 -10.56
N LEU A 181 -5.34 -15.08 -11.01
CA LEU A 181 -4.71 -15.25 -12.33
C LEU A 181 -5.58 -14.75 -13.48
N PRO A 182 -6.81 -15.22 -13.70
CA PRO A 182 -7.64 -14.76 -14.82
C PRO A 182 -8.03 -13.29 -14.68
N VAL A 183 -8.34 -12.82 -13.47
CA VAL A 183 -8.72 -11.41 -13.23
C VAL A 183 -7.55 -10.48 -13.55
N CYS A 184 -6.36 -10.79 -13.03
CA CYS A 184 -5.17 -9.96 -13.24
C CYS A 184 -4.67 -10.06 -14.70
N LEU A 185 -4.72 -11.22 -15.35
CA LEU A 185 -4.35 -11.34 -16.78
C LEU A 185 -5.30 -10.55 -17.67
N ALA A 186 -6.61 -10.72 -17.50
CA ALA A 186 -7.61 -9.99 -18.28
C ALA A 186 -7.52 -8.48 -18.03
N GLY A 187 -7.42 -8.07 -16.77
CA GLY A 187 -7.27 -6.67 -16.39
C GLY A 187 -5.98 -6.05 -16.91
N SER A 188 -4.84 -6.73 -16.75
CA SER A 188 -3.54 -6.25 -17.27
C SER A 188 -3.52 -6.13 -18.80
N ALA A 189 -4.22 -7.02 -19.50
CA ALA A 189 -4.36 -6.95 -20.97
C ALA A 189 -5.11 -5.68 -21.44
N LEU A 190 -5.99 -5.14 -20.61
CA LEU A 190 -6.74 -3.90 -20.89
C LEU A 190 -5.95 -2.63 -20.58
N LEU A 191 -4.88 -2.71 -19.76
CA LEU A 191 -4.07 -1.55 -19.41
C LEU A 191 -3.27 -1.06 -20.62
N THR A 192 -3.69 0.05 -21.18
CA THR A 192 -3.02 0.72 -22.31
C THR A 192 -2.96 2.21 -22.03
N ASP A 193 -1.86 2.85 -22.39
CA ASP A 193 -1.78 4.30 -22.33
C ASP A 193 -2.77 4.94 -23.33
N PRO A 194 -3.36 6.10 -23.00
CA PRO A 194 -4.19 6.82 -23.93
C PRO A 194 -3.39 7.24 -25.18
N PRO A 195 -4.01 7.34 -26.36
CA PRO A 195 -3.36 7.85 -27.55
C PRO A 195 -2.76 9.23 -27.27
N PRO A 196 -1.58 9.55 -27.86
CA PRO A 196 -1.01 10.88 -27.71
C PRO A 196 -2.00 11.92 -28.23
N GLU A 197 -2.32 12.91 -27.40
CA GLU A 197 -3.15 14.02 -27.81
C GLU A 197 -2.42 14.79 -28.92
N LYS A 198 -3.12 15.02 -30.04
CA LYS A 198 -2.64 15.97 -31.05
C LYS A 198 -2.53 17.35 -30.38
N PRO A 199 -1.42 18.09 -30.57
CA PRO A 199 -1.30 19.43 -30.05
C PRO A 199 -2.54 20.25 -30.50
N ARG A 200 -3.32 20.76 -29.57
CA ARG A 200 -4.41 21.68 -29.89
C ARG A 200 -3.77 22.98 -30.39
N PRO A 201 -3.99 23.40 -31.65
CA PRO A 201 -3.53 24.70 -32.10
C PRO A 201 -4.22 25.77 -31.24
N GLY A 202 -3.48 26.54 -30.47
CA GLY A 202 -3.99 27.65 -29.67
C GLY A 202 -4.21 27.42 -28.19
N GLY A 203 -3.93 26.25 -27.65
CA GLY A 203 -4.02 25.97 -26.21
C GLY A 203 -2.75 26.33 -25.43
N GLN A 204 -2.36 27.60 -25.41
CA GLN A 204 -1.54 28.13 -24.32
C GLN A 204 -2.42 28.07 -23.06
N GLY A 205 -2.34 26.99 -22.31
CA GLY A 205 -2.82 26.94 -20.94
C GLY A 205 -2.01 27.96 -20.12
N LYS A 206 -2.48 29.19 -20.07
CA LYS A 206 -2.19 30.12 -18.98
C LYS A 206 -2.90 29.58 -17.73
N GLY A 207 -2.35 28.57 -17.10
CA GLY A 207 -2.46 28.32 -15.70
C GLY A 207 -1.08 28.63 -15.15
N ASP A 208 -1.00 29.54 -14.21
CA ASP A 208 0.19 29.95 -13.49
C ASP A 208 0.94 28.72 -12.94
N ALA A 209 1.71 28.08 -13.80
CA ALA A 209 2.68 27.09 -13.38
C ALA A 209 3.86 27.89 -12.82
N ALA A 210 3.90 28.05 -11.50
CA ALA A 210 5.17 28.27 -10.84
C ALA A 210 6.19 27.30 -11.46
N PRO A 211 7.48 27.73 -11.64
CA PRO A 211 8.49 26.91 -12.29
C PRO A 211 8.49 25.54 -11.59
N SER A 212 7.99 24.50 -12.27
CA SER A 212 7.93 23.16 -11.73
C SER A 212 9.37 22.70 -11.55
N LEU A 213 9.75 22.45 -10.30
CA LEU A 213 11.02 21.80 -9.99
C LEU A 213 10.96 20.39 -10.60
N ASP A 214 11.80 20.12 -11.59
CA ASP A 214 11.92 18.80 -12.20
C ASP A 214 13.20 18.13 -11.69
N LEU A 215 13.11 17.54 -10.49
CA LEU A 215 14.24 16.84 -9.90
C LEU A 215 14.30 15.40 -10.40
N SER A 216 15.45 15.04 -10.97
CA SER A 216 15.78 13.64 -11.21
C SER A 216 15.88 12.89 -9.88
N PRO A 217 15.72 11.54 -9.86
CA PRO A 217 15.83 10.75 -8.64
C PRO A 217 17.14 11.00 -7.89
N ARG A 218 18.25 11.18 -8.60
CA ARG A 218 19.56 11.45 -7.98
C ARG A 218 19.61 12.82 -7.30
N GLN A 219 19.00 13.84 -7.91
CA GLN A 219 18.91 15.16 -7.30
C GLN A 219 17.98 15.15 -6.09
N MET A 220 16.83 14.48 -6.20
CA MET A 220 15.88 14.30 -5.10
C MET A 220 16.53 13.66 -3.88
N LEU A 221 17.30 12.58 -4.06
CA LEU A 221 18.01 11.90 -2.97
C LEU A 221 19.01 12.81 -2.24
N GLY A 222 19.52 13.87 -2.90
CA GLY A 222 20.38 14.89 -2.30
C GLY A 222 19.65 15.93 -1.47
N THR A 223 18.30 15.94 -1.46
CA THR A 223 17.52 16.94 -0.72
C THR A 223 17.14 16.45 0.67
N HIS A 224 17.16 17.34 1.66
CA HIS A 224 16.69 16.99 3.02
C HIS A 224 15.17 16.71 3.04
N GLN A 225 14.40 17.30 2.14
CA GLN A 225 12.97 17.07 2.00
C GLN A 225 12.65 15.61 1.66
N TYR A 226 13.48 14.98 0.81
CA TYR A 226 13.34 13.55 0.54
C TYR A 226 13.47 12.71 1.81
N TRP A 227 14.52 12.95 2.61
CA TRP A 227 14.75 12.19 3.84
C TRP A 227 13.67 12.41 4.89
N LEU A 228 13.12 13.62 4.99
CA LEU A 228 11.99 13.92 5.85
C LEU A 228 10.72 13.19 5.39
N CYS A 229 10.41 13.20 4.09
CA CYS A 229 9.25 12.48 3.55
C CYS A 229 9.43 10.97 3.67
N ALA A 230 10.60 10.41 3.34
CA ALA A 230 10.90 8.98 3.50
C ALA A 230 10.83 8.56 4.98
N GLY A 231 11.33 9.41 5.89
CA GLY A 231 11.17 9.24 7.33
C GLY A 231 9.72 9.24 7.77
N ALA A 232 8.91 10.16 7.28
CA ALA A 232 7.47 10.20 7.57
C ALA A 232 6.78 8.92 7.09
N VAL A 233 7.09 8.41 5.89
CA VAL A 233 6.58 7.11 5.40
C VAL A 233 7.01 5.97 6.33
N CYS A 234 8.27 5.93 6.73
CA CYS A 234 8.79 4.93 7.66
C CYS A 234 8.03 4.97 9.00
N PHE A 235 7.91 6.16 9.58
CA PHE A 235 7.28 6.36 10.89
C PHE A 235 5.75 6.27 10.88
N SER A 236 5.09 6.25 9.72
CA SER A 236 3.65 5.95 9.62
C SER A 236 3.34 4.46 9.83
N THR A 237 4.32 3.57 9.65
CA THR A 237 4.10 2.11 9.62
C THR A 237 3.76 1.49 10.98
N PRO A 238 4.34 1.89 12.14
CA PRO A 238 4.13 1.19 13.41
C PRO A 238 2.68 1.18 13.87
N ALA A 239 1.94 2.28 13.64
CA ALA A 239 0.57 2.43 14.10
C ALA A 239 -0.40 1.37 13.55
N VAL A 240 -0.10 0.79 12.40
CA VAL A 240 -0.93 -0.24 11.77
C VAL A 240 -0.18 -1.55 11.57
N LEU A 241 1.03 -1.52 11.02
CA LEU A 241 1.72 -2.76 10.63
C LEU A 241 2.15 -3.64 11.82
N LEU A 242 2.34 -3.06 13.03
CA LEU A 242 2.60 -3.84 14.23
C LEU A 242 1.36 -4.54 14.79
N PHE A 243 0.16 -4.04 14.46
CA PHE A 243 -1.10 -4.57 14.99
C PHE A 243 -1.87 -5.40 13.96
N SER A 244 -1.76 -5.09 12.67
CA SER A 244 -2.47 -5.79 11.60
C SER A 244 -2.32 -7.32 11.66
N PRO A 245 -1.12 -7.90 11.88
CA PRO A 245 -0.96 -9.33 12.00
C PRO A 245 -1.69 -9.95 13.20
N ILE A 246 -1.81 -9.22 14.30
CA ILE A 246 -2.31 -9.72 15.58
C ILE A 246 -3.66 -9.17 15.99
N ILE A 247 -4.30 -8.37 15.13
CA ILE A 247 -5.52 -7.63 15.53
C ILE A 247 -6.66 -8.55 15.99
N LEU A 248 -6.80 -9.72 15.41
CA LEU A 248 -7.80 -10.71 15.83
C LEU A 248 -7.50 -11.21 17.24
N LYS A 249 -6.25 -11.63 17.50
CA LYS A 249 -5.78 -12.10 18.81
C LYS A 249 -5.94 -10.99 19.86
N LEU A 250 -5.48 -9.78 19.52
CA LEU A 250 -5.58 -8.63 20.42
C LEU A 250 -7.04 -8.26 20.76
N GLY A 251 -7.94 -8.37 19.78
CA GLY A 251 -9.37 -8.15 20.00
C GLY A 251 -9.95 -9.15 21.00
N MET A 252 -9.62 -10.43 20.85
CA MET A 252 -10.05 -11.50 21.76
C MET A 252 -9.46 -11.32 23.16
N GLU A 253 -8.17 -11.01 23.30
CA GLU A 253 -7.50 -10.72 24.56
C GLU A 253 -8.11 -9.50 25.29
N ARG A 254 -8.77 -8.61 24.55
CA ARG A 254 -9.41 -7.39 25.06
C ARG A 254 -10.92 -7.48 25.21
N GLY A 255 -11.47 -8.72 25.23
CA GLY A 255 -12.86 -8.98 25.58
C GLY A 255 -13.84 -9.08 24.41
N LEU A 256 -13.36 -9.27 23.18
CA LEU A 256 -14.20 -9.60 22.03
C LEU A 256 -14.22 -11.11 21.81
N ASP A 257 -15.37 -11.65 21.40
CA ASP A 257 -15.43 -13.00 20.84
C ASP A 257 -14.81 -13.03 19.43
N GLU A 258 -14.52 -14.21 18.88
CA GLU A 258 -13.85 -14.36 17.59
C GLU A 258 -14.62 -13.67 16.45
N SER A 259 -15.94 -13.74 16.46
CA SER A 259 -16.79 -13.11 15.44
C SER A 259 -16.77 -11.59 15.54
N ALA A 260 -16.77 -11.02 16.74
CA ALA A 260 -16.63 -9.58 16.95
C ALA A 260 -15.22 -9.08 16.62
N ALA A 261 -14.16 -9.84 16.94
CA ALA A 261 -12.80 -9.48 16.61
C ALA A 261 -12.55 -9.34 15.09
N LEU A 262 -13.26 -10.13 14.26
CA LEU A 262 -13.19 -10.00 12.80
C LEU A 262 -13.66 -8.64 12.29
N TRP A 263 -14.58 -8.00 12.99
CA TRP A 263 -15.01 -6.66 12.61
C TRP A 263 -13.89 -5.64 12.67
N ALA A 264 -12.82 -5.89 13.44
CA ALA A 264 -11.63 -5.04 13.42
C ALA A 264 -10.96 -5.06 12.04
N VAL A 265 -10.87 -6.22 11.38
CA VAL A 265 -10.33 -6.33 10.01
C VAL A 265 -11.27 -5.71 8.98
N VAL A 266 -12.58 -5.99 9.10
CA VAL A 266 -13.60 -5.50 8.16
C VAL A 266 -13.71 -3.98 8.24
N LEU A 267 -13.93 -3.43 9.44
CA LEU A 267 -14.04 -1.97 9.63
C LEU A 267 -12.70 -1.26 9.43
N GLY A 268 -11.58 -1.93 9.75
CA GLY A 268 -10.25 -1.45 9.38
C GLY A 268 -10.10 -1.30 7.86
N SER A 269 -10.60 -2.25 7.09
CA SER A 269 -10.60 -2.17 5.61
C SER A 269 -11.51 -1.05 5.09
N VAL A 270 -12.67 -0.85 5.69
CA VAL A 270 -13.57 0.28 5.37
C VAL A 270 -12.89 1.61 5.71
N GLY A 271 -12.24 1.70 6.86
CA GLY A 271 -11.44 2.88 7.25
C GLY A 271 -10.33 3.17 6.26
N SER A 272 -9.59 2.13 5.85
CA SER A 272 -8.56 2.23 4.82
C SER A 272 -9.12 2.75 3.49
N ALA A 273 -10.23 2.18 3.01
CA ALA A 273 -10.88 2.62 1.78
C ALA A 273 -11.34 4.07 1.85
N ALA A 274 -11.93 4.47 2.98
CA ALA A 274 -12.36 5.84 3.21
C ALA A 274 -11.17 6.82 3.22
N GLY A 275 -10.06 6.45 3.88
CA GLY A 275 -8.83 7.24 3.88
C GLY A 275 -8.26 7.46 2.49
N LEU A 276 -8.13 6.36 1.71
CA LEU A 276 -7.64 6.40 0.33
C LEU A 276 -8.54 7.20 -0.62
N LEU A 277 -9.86 7.21 -0.37
CA LEU A 277 -10.82 7.90 -1.21
C LEU A 277 -10.96 9.39 -0.84
N LEU A 278 -11.13 9.70 0.45
CA LEU A 278 -11.54 11.03 0.91
C LEU A 278 -10.38 11.99 1.09
N MET A 279 -9.24 11.51 1.59
CA MET A 279 -8.15 12.39 1.99
C MET A 279 -7.38 13.03 0.84
N PRO A 280 -7.17 12.40 -0.32
CA PRO A 280 -6.65 13.11 -1.49
C PRO A 280 -7.53 14.27 -1.93
N LEU A 281 -8.87 14.09 -1.91
CA LEU A 281 -9.82 15.15 -2.27
C LEU A 281 -9.79 16.32 -1.26
N LEU A 282 -9.69 15.99 0.02
CA LEU A 282 -9.57 17.01 1.07
C LEU A 282 -8.22 17.75 0.96
N SER A 283 -7.13 17.02 0.70
CA SER A 283 -5.79 17.59 0.58
C SER A 283 -5.65 18.54 -0.63
N ASP A 284 -6.48 18.38 -1.66
CA ASP A 284 -6.57 19.33 -2.77
C ASP A 284 -7.11 20.71 -2.32
N LYS A 285 -7.93 20.74 -1.26
CA LYS A 285 -8.55 21.97 -0.75
C LYS A 285 -7.72 22.67 0.34
N ILE A 286 -7.21 21.91 1.31
CA ILE A 286 -6.50 22.44 2.47
C ILE A 286 -4.96 22.40 2.34
N GLY A 287 -4.46 21.76 1.28
CA GLY A 287 -3.03 21.55 1.04
C GLY A 287 -2.53 20.20 1.57
N ARG A 288 -1.46 19.67 0.94
CA ARG A 288 -0.91 18.34 1.26
C ARG A 288 -0.30 18.28 2.66
N ARG A 289 0.60 19.21 2.96
CA ARG A 289 1.30 19.27 4.25
C ARG A 289 0.36 19.43 5.45
N PRO A 290 -0.62 20.37 5.47
CA PRO A 290 -1.59 20.44 6.55
C PRO A 290 -2.40 19.15 6.72
N THR A 291 -2.79 18.49 5.62
CA THR A 291 -3.49 17.22 5.65
C THR A 291 -2.67 16.13 6.34
N ASP A 292 -1.38 15.97 5.96
CA ASP A 292 -0.50 14.99 6.57
C ASP A 292 -0.25 15.26 8.05
N LEU A 293 -0.13 16.54 8.46
CA LEU A 293 -0.03 16.92 9.88
C LEU A 293 -1.28 16.54 10.68
N ILE A 294 -2.47 16.77 10.13
CA ILE A 294 -3.73 16.36 10.76
C ILE A 294 -3.78 14.84 10.90
N LEU A 295 -3.39 14.09 9.87
CA LEU A 295 -3.39 12.64 9.88
C LEU A 295 -2.40 12.04 10.89
N PHE A 296 -1.18 12.58 10.97
CA PHE A 296 -0.22 12.15 11.98
C PHE A 296 -0.65 12.52 13.40
N GLY A 297 -1.22 13.72 13.58
CA GLY A 297 -1.80 14.13 14.87
C GLY A 297 -2.96 13.23 15.32
N ALA A 298 -3.87 12.89 14.40
CA ALA A 298 -4.95 11.95 14.64
C ALA A 298 -4.41 10.54 14.95
N SER A 299 -3.43 10.06 14.16
CA SER A 299 -2.78 8.76 14.40
C SER A 299 -2.10 8.70 15.76
N LEU A 300 -1.47 9.79 16.21
CA LEU A 300 -0.87 9.89 17.54
C LEU A 300 -1.93 9.78 18.64
N GLY A 301 -3.00 10.57 18.56
CA GLY A 301 -4.10 10.51 19.54
C GLY A 301 -4.76 9.14 19.57
N LEU A 302 -5.07 8.56 18.40
CA LEU A 302 -5.65 7.23 18.31
C LEU A 302 -4.71 6.14 18.84
N SER A 303 -3.39 6.24 18.62
CA SER A 303 -2.42 5.28 19.16
C SER A 303 -2.36 5.31 20.69
N VAL A 304 -2.50 6.49 21.30
CA VAL A 304 -2.60 6.63 22.77
C VAL A 304 -3.90 5.97 23.27
N VAL A 305 -5.04 6.26 22.65
CA VAL A 305 -6.32 5.66 23.00
C VAL A 305 -6.31 4.15 22.80
N PHE A 306 -5.66 3.66 21.72
CA PHE A 306 -5.57 2.24 21.41
C PHE A 306 -4.88 1.41 22.49
N TRP A 307 -3.97 2.03 23.26
CA TRP A 307 -3.28 1.34 24.36
C TRP A 307 -4.27 0.81 25.41
N SER A 308 -5.27 1.63 25.78
CA SER A 308 -6.26 1.30 26.81
C SER A 308 -7.60 0.80 26.25
N ALA A 309 -7.80 0.79 24.94
CA ALA A 309 -9.03 0.38 24.29
C ALA A 309 -9.39 -1.07 24.60
N ARG A 310 -10.66 -1.35 24.92
CA ARG A 310 -11.21 -2.68 25.20
C ARG A 310 -12.53 -2.88 24.47
N GLY A 311 -12.91 -4.13 24.25
CA GLY A 311 -14.15 -4.49 23.57
C GLY A 311 -14.27 -3.81 22.21
N TRP A 312 -15.44 -3.31 21.86
CA TRP A 312 -15.71 -2.65 20.58
C TRP A 312 -14.90 -1.38 20.34
N ALA A 313 -14.34 -0.74 21.37
CA ALA A 313 -13.44 0.38 21.20
C ALA A 313 -12.16 -0.01 20.44
N VAL A 314 -11.68 -1.27 20.57
CA VAL A 314 -10.56 -1.79 19.78
C VAL A 314 -10.86 -1.70 18.29
N VAL A 315 -12.06 -2.10 17.88
CA VAL A 315 -12.52 -2.11 16.49
C VAL A 315 -12.57 -0.69 15.92
N GLY A 316 -13.23 0.23 16.65
CA GLY A 316 -13.38 1.62 16.20
C GLY A 316 -12.05 2.37 16.10
N VAL A 317 -11.19 2.24 17.12
CA VAL A 317 -9.88 2.92 17.13
C VAL A 317 -8.96 2.33 16.06
N TYR A 318 -8.95 1.01 15.87
CA TYR A 318 -8.16 0.38 14.83
C TYR A 318 -8.63 0.81 13.42
N ALA A 319 -9.95 0.92 13.19
CA ALA A 319 -10.47 1.48 11.95
C ALA A 319 -10.02 2.92 11.70
N GLY A 320 -9.94 3.74 12.75
CA GLY A 320 -9.37 5.08 12.67
C GLY A 320 -7.87 5.11 12.37
N LEU A 321 -7.09 4.20 12.96
CA LEU A 321 -5.65 4.05 12.67
C LEU A 321 -5.41 3.63 11.23
N THR A 322 -6.17 2.65 10.72
CA THR A 322 -6.08 2.22 9.32
C THR A 322 -6.51 3.30 8.34
N PHE A 323 -7.53 4.12 8.71
CA PHE A 323 -7.91 5.31 7.96
C PHE A 323 -6.73 6.28 7.84
N CYS A 324 -6.09 6.66 8.95
CA CYS A 324 -4.96 7.59 8.95
C CYS A 324 -3.78 7.07 8.14
N TYR A 325 -3.41 5.79 8.33
CA TYR A 325 -2.30 5.15 7.63
C TYR A 325 -2.51 5.14 6.10
N SER A 326 -3.69 4.72 5.67
CA SER A 326 -4.01 4.64 4.25
C SER A 326 -4.18 6.02 3.61
N ALA A 327 -4.70 6.97 4.35
CA ALA A 327 -4.80 8.37 3.94
C ALA A 327 -3.42 8.99 3.69
N LEU A 328 -2.46 8.78 4.60
CA LEU A 328 -1.07 9.20 4.42
C LEU A 328 -0.46 8.58 3.16
N ALA A 329 -0.66 7.28 2.94
CA ALA A 329 -0.18 6.59 1.74
C ALA A 329 -0.78 7.15 0.44
N ALA A 330 -1.99 7.74 0.48
CA ALA A 330 -2.63 8.35 -0.67
C ALA A 330 -2.21 9.82 -0.92
N VAL A 331 -1.89 10.58 0.14
CA VAL A 331 -1.51 12.00 0.05
C VAL A 331 -0.03 12.17 -0.26
N LEU A 332 0.83 11.32 0.29
CA LEU A 332 2.29 11.38 0.11
C LEU A 332 2.77 11.35 -1.36
N PRO A 333 2.18 10.56 -2.29
CA PRO A 333 2.55 10.64 -3.70
C PRO A 333 2.30 12.03 -4.31
N ALA A 334 1.20 12.67 -3.91
CA ALA A 334 0.87 14.00 -4.38
C ALA A 334 1.82 15.05 -3.77
N LEU A 335 2.15 14.93 -2.48
CA LEU A 335 3.17 15.77 -1.84
C LEU A 335 4.53 15.59 -2.52
N SER A 336 4.91 14.37 -2.90
CA SER A 336 6.14 14.09 -3.65
C SER A 336 6.17 14.82 -4.99
N THR A 337 5.06 14.81 -5.74
CA THR A 337 5.01 15.51 -7.03
C THR A 337 5.02 17.02 -6.88
N ASP A 338 4.44 17.56 -5.82
CA ASP A 338 4.46 18.99 -5.50
C ASP A 338 5.88 19.45 -5.10
N LEU A 339 6.67 18.59 -4.44
CA LEU A 339 8.03 18.90 -3.98
C LEU A 339 9.10 18.67 -5.06
N PHE A 340 8.97 17.61 -5.87
CA PHE A 340 10.06 17.13 -6.74
C PHE A 340 9.73 17.17 -8.23
N GLY A 341 8.48 17.47 -8.60
CA GLY A 341 8.03 17.58 -9.99
C GLY A 341 7.41 16.31 -10.58
N LEU A 342 6.80 16.46 -11.75
CA LEU A 342 6.01 15.43 -12.43
C LEU A 342 6.82 14.47 -13.31
N PRO A 343 7.89 14.87 -14.03
CA PRO A 343 8.55 14.02 -15.03
C PRO A 343 9.07 12.69 -14.50
N HIS A 344 9.53 12.66 -13.27
CA HIS A 344 10.06 11.48 -12.59
C HIS A 344 9.17 10.99 -11.45
N ALA A 345 7.89 11.38 -11.43
CA ALA A 345 7.00 11.15 -10.28
C ALA A 345 6.88 9.68 -9.89
N GLY A 346 6.82 8.75 -10.85
CA GLY A 346 6.70 7.32 -10.58
C GLY A 346 7.92 6.76 -9.84
N VAL A 347 9.11 7.05 -10.34
CA VAL A 347 10.37 6.59 -9.73
C VAL A 347 10.63 7.32 -8.40
N ASN A 348 10.39 8.63 -8.34
CA ASN A 348 10.57 9.43 -7.12
C ASN A 348 9.66 8.92 -5.99
N TYR A 349 8.40 8.59 -6.29
CA TYR A 349 7.51 7.95 -5.34
C TYR A 349 8.00 6.55 -4.93
N GLY A 350 8.51 5.75 -5.88
CA GLY A 350 9.11 4.46 -5.58
C GLY A 350 10.22 4.55 -4.52
N PHE A 351 11.10 5.54 -4.64
CA PHE A 351 12.14 5.80 -3.63
C PHE A 351 11.55 6.20 -2.28
N LEU A 352 10.49 7.01 -2.23
CA LEU A 352 9.80 7.33 -0.98
C LEU A 352 9.16 6.10 -0.33
N ALA A 353 8.61 5.19 -1.13
CA ALA A 353 8.02 3.94 -0.66
C ALA A 353 9.05 3.00 0.02
N LEU A 354 10.36 3.18 -0.22
CA LEU A 354 11.41 2.48 0.54
C LEU A 354 11.35 2.80 2.04
N GLY A 355 10.86 3.97 2.43
CA GLY A 355 10.59 4.29 3.84
C GLY A 355 9.64 3.26 4.47
N GLN A 356 8.61 2.83 3.74
CA GLN A 356 7.70 1.77 4.19
C GLN A 356 8.40 0.42 4.31
N SER A 357 9.30 0.08 3.38
CA SER A 357 10.11 -1.14 3.46
C SER A 357 10.98 -1.16 4.71
N VAL A 358 11.66 -0.05 4.99
CA VAL A 358 12.47 0.09 6.20
C VAL A 358 11.60 -0.05 7.45
N GLY A 359 10.50 0.68 7.52
CA GLY A 359 9.61 0.67 8.69
C GLY A 359 8.99 -0.69 8.95
N SER A 360 8.59 -1.42 7.90
CA SER A 360 7.96 -2.74 8.03
C SER A 360 8.89 -3.84 8.56
N LEU A 361 10.20 -3.68 8.41
CA LEU A 361 11.21 -4.59 8.95
C LEU A 361 11.76 -4.11 10.29
N LEU A 362 12.07 -2.81 10.38
CA LEU A 362 12.70 -2.21 11.55
C LEU A 362 11.82 -2.27 12.80
N PHE A 363 10.55 -1.85 12.69
CA PHE A 363 9.69 -1.76 13.88
C PHE A 363 9.28 -3.12 14.45
N PRO A 364 8.95 -4.17 13.69
CA PRO A 364 8.78 -5.50 14.24
C PRO A 364 10.04 -6.04 14.90
N PHE A 365 11.23 -5.75 14.34
CA PHE A 365 12.50 -6.12 14.93
C PHE A 365 12.71 -5.46 16.31
N ILE A 366 12.49 -4.14 16.40
CA ILE A 366 12.61 -3.40 17.66
C ILE A 366 11.55 -3.87 18.66
N ALA A 367 10.29 -4.06 18.22
CA ALA A 367 9.21 -4.54 19.07
C ALA A 367 9.50 -5.92 19.66
N ASN A 368 10.17 -6.78 18.89
CA ASN A 368 10.60 -8.10 19.34
C ASN A 368 11.69 -8.01 20.42
N PHE A 369 12.61 -7.07 20.29
CA PHE A 369 13.70 -6.87 21.24
C PHE A 369 13.21 -6.32 22.59
N TRP A 370 12.18 -5.45 22.59
CA TRP A 370 11.63 -4.84 23.82
C TRP A 370 10.48 -5.63 24.47
N GLY A 371 10.15 -6.83 23.96
CA GLY A 371 9.00 -7.60 24.41
C GLY A 371 7.70 -7.12 23.73
N PHE A 372 6.95 -8.08 23.19
CA PHE A 372 5.86 -7.81 22.26
C PHE A 372 4.64 -7.04 22.81
N GLY A 373 4.43 -6.97 24.10
CA GLY A 373 3.24 -6.35 24.68
C GLY A 373 3.25 -4.81 24.62
N PRO A 374 3.81 -4.12 25.62
CA PRO A 374 3.78 -2.65 25.70
C PRO A 374 4.62 -1.98 24.62
N GLY A 375 5.71 -2.62 24.16
CA GLY A 375 6.64 -2.08 23.18
C GLY A 375 5.99 -1.68 21.85
N ARG A 376 5.00 -2.44 21.38
CA ARG A 376 4.25 -2.11 20.15
C ARG A 376 3.51 -0.78 20.26
N HIS A 377 2.87 -0.52 21.41
CA HIS A 377 2.14 0.74 21.63
C HIS A 377 3.08 1.92 21.74
N VAL A 378 4.20 1.77 22.45
CA VAL A 378 5.25 2.81 22.55
C VAL A 378 5.77 3.15 21.15
N LEU A 379 6.09 2.14 20.33
CA LEU A 379 6.58 2.35 18.96
C LEU A 379 5.54 3.01 18.05
N ALA A 380 4.25 2.67 18.20
CA ALA A 380 3.18 3.31 17.44
C ALA A 380 3.04 4.80 17.79
N ILE A 381 3.07 5.14 19.08
CA ILE A 381 3.00 6.51 19.57
C ILE A 381 4.26 7.30 19.13
N ALA A 382 5.44 6.74 19.37
CA ALA A 382 6.71 7.37 19.00
C ALA A 382 6.82 7.55 17.48
N GLY A 383 6.38 6.57 16.70
CA GLY A 383 6.34 6.64 15.24
C GLY A 383 5.43 7.76 14.77
N ALA A 384 4.19 7.83 15.28
CA ALA A 384 3.26 8.89 14.92
C ALA A 384 3.80 10.29 15.27
N ALA A 385 4.44 10.45 16.45
CA ALA A 385 5.08 11.70 16.86
C ALA A 385 6.27 12.07 15.97
N ALA A 386 7.13 11.09 15.64
CA ALA A 386 8.29 11.30 14.77
C ALA A 386 7.84 11.63 13.33
N GLY A 387 6.81 10.94 12.80
CA GLY A 387 6.24 11.23 11.50
C GLY A 387 5.64 12.65 11.44
N PHE A 388 4.94 13.07 12.51
CA PHE A 388 4.45 14.45 12.64
C PHE A 388 5.60 15.46 12.58
N ALA A 389 6.68 15.22 13.34
CA ALA A 389 7.85 16.09 13.35
C ALA A 389 8.55 16.13 11.97
N CYS A 390 8.65 15.02 11.28
CA CYS A 390 9.18 14.98 9.91
C CYS A 390 8.37 15.87 8.97
N ILE A 391 7.03 15.73 8.93
CA ILE A 391 6.18 16.55 8.05
C ILE A 391 6.17 18.02 8.48
N TRP A 392 6.23 18.29 9.78
CA TRP A 392 6.37 19.66 10.29
C TRP A 392 7.65 20.34 9.76
N ALA A 393 8.75 19.60 9.68
CA ALA A 393 10.04 20.12 9.20
C ALA A 393 10.13 20.21 7.66
N VAL A 394 9.20 19.61 6.90
CA VAL A 394 9.20 19.72 5.43
C VAL A 394 8.96 21.17 5.00
N THR A 395 9.90 21.73 4.27
CA THR A 395 9.81 23.04 3.64
C THR A 395 9.78 22.90 2.11
N PRO A 396 9.18 23.84 1.36
CA PRO A 396 9.25 23.82 -0.11
C PRO A 396 10.71 23.75 -0.59
N VAL A 397 10.96 22.97 -1.62
CA VAL A 397 12.28 22.91 -2.25
C VAL A 397 12.50 24.24 -2.99
N GLN A 398 13.55 24.97 -2.64
CA GLN A 398 13.92 26.18 -3.36
C GLN A 398 14.68 25.80 -4.64
N PRO A 399 14.33 26.35 -5.81
CA PRO A 399 15.14 26.15 -7.00
C PRO A 399 16.56 26.69 -6.74
N GLU A 400 17.58 25.90 -7.08
CA GLU A 400 18.96 26.39 -7.04
C GLU A 400 19.04 27.65 -7.86
N ARG A 401 19.50 28.77 -7.26
CA ARG A 401 19.80 29.96 -8.00
C ARG A 401 20.86 29.60 -9.04
N PRO A 402 20.66 29.93 -10.34
CA PRO A 402 21.68 29.67 -11.34
C PRO A 402 22.98 30.30 -10.86
N LYS A 403 24.06 29.48 -10.74
CA LYS A 403 25.40 30.03 -10.49
C LYS A 403 25.67 31.10 -11.54
N LYS A 404 25.89 32.32 -11.10
CA LYS A 404 26.35 33.38 -12.02
C LYS A 404 27.56 32.84 -12.76
N PRO A 405 27.62 32.94 -14.09
CA PRO A 405 28.83 32.63 -14.81
C PRO A 405 29.94 33.56 -14.32
N ASN A 406 31.06 32.99 -13.91
CA ASN A 406 32.29 33.76 -13.62
C ASN A 406 32.84 34.37 -14.88
#